data_0425a9eb7c8f1a107a422c91eef08884
#
_entry.id   0425a9eb7c8f1a107a422c91eef08884
#
_cell.length_a   1.000
_cell.length_b   1.000
_cell.length_c   1.000
_cell.angle_alpha   90.00
_cell.angle_beta   90.00
_cell.angle_gamma   90.00
#
_symmetry.space_group_name_H-M   'P 1'
#
loop_
_entity.id
_entity.type
_entity.pdbx_description
1 polymer ?
#
loop_
_entity_poly.entity_id
_entity_poly.type
_entity_poly.pdbx_seq_one_letter_code
_entity_poly.pdbx_strand_id
1 'polypeptide(L)'
;MLLLILSIVSLPILAGAPAEYKEGDVIFIMSKSSQAPFIRYATSSMWTHCGIVVYKGEEPYVLEASNVVKLTPLYAFLNKGIFKINTTRRFINRPIKIKYKPYLGIPYDSQFSLTNKRYYCSELVWIIYKRQFGIELCKPRPLSDYRTFGLSKIMKKRGISRESKFIAPVDILNSEI
;
A
#
# COMPACT_ATOMS: atom_id res chain seq x y z
N MET A 1 32.95 33.98 45.43
CA MET A 1 32.10 32.82 45.19
C MET A 1 31.34 33.10 43.86
N LEU A 2 31.88 32.57 42.74
CA LEU A 2 31.41 32.88 41.39
C LEU A 2 30.44 31.79 40.96
N LEU A 3 29.14 32.11 40.85
CA LEU A 3 28.14 31.18 40.34
C LEU A 3 28.22 31.12 38.79
N LEU A 4 28.66 29.98 38.24
CA LEU A 4 28.55 29.67 36.83
C LEU A 4 27.10 29.23 36.55
N ILE A 5 26.34 30.07 35.84
CA ILE A 5 25.03 29.70 35.29
C ILE A 5 25.29 28.94 34.00
N LEU A 6 25.11 27.61 34.05
CA LEU A 6 25.11 26.76 32.85
C LEU A 6 23.77 26.98 32.14
N SER A 7 23.76 27.77 31.08
CA SER A 7 22.60 27.87 30.18
C SER A 7 22.54 26.61 29.31
N ILE A 8 21.53 25.75 29.59
CA ILE A 8 21.19 24.61 28.71
C ILE A 8 20.53 25.16 27.46
N VAL A 9 21.29 25.26 26.37
CA VAL A 9 20.74 25.52 25.05
C VAL A 9 20.07 24.25 24.59
N SER A 10 18.74 24.18 24.70
CA SER A 10 17.94 23.12 24.06
C SER A 10 17.97 23.35 22.55
N LEU A 11 18.74 22.55 21.84
CA LEU A 11 18.64 22.46 20.38
C LEU A 11 17.24 22.00 20.02
N PRO A 12 16.51 22.71 19.13
CA PRO A 12 15.25 22.21 18.62
C PRO A 12 15.54 20.93 17.82
N ILE A 13 14.98 19.81 18.27
CA ILE A 13 14.88 18.61 17.44
C ILE A 13 14.06 19.03 16.21
N LEU A 14 14.70 19.20 15.06
CA LEU A 14 14.02 19.33 13.78
C LEU A 14 13.30 17.98 13.54
N ALA A 15 12.10 17.83 14.11
CA ALA A 15 11.14 16.87 13.61
C ALA A 15 10.86 17.31 12.19
N GLY A 16 11.34 16.55 11.19
CA GLY A 16 11.02 16.80 9.80
C GLY A 16 9.51 16.97 9.70
N ALA A 17 9.04 18.02 9.02
CA ALA A 17 7.63 18.25 8.81
C ALA A 17 6.99 16.93 8.33
N PRO A 18 5.83 16.53 8.90
CA PRO A 18 5.18 15.30 8.47
C PRO A 18 5.00 15.35 6.97
N ALA A 19 5.41 14.28 6.28
CA ALA A 19 5.29 14.21 4.83
C ALA A 19 3.86 14.60 4.43
N GLU A 20 3.73 15.66 3.62
CA GLU A 20 2.42 16.16 3.18
C GLU A 20 1.82 15.14 2.21
N TYR A 21 0.95 14.28 2.71
CA TYR A 21 0.19 13.35 1.88
C TYR A 21 -0.85 14.12 1.06
N LYS A 22 -0.95 13.80 -0.23
CA LYS A 22 -1.98 14.37 -1.11
C LYS A 22 -2.96 13.29 -1.55
N GLU A 23 -4.16 13.70 -1.89
CA GLU A 23 -5.16 12.77 -2.43
C GLU A 23 -4.62 12.08 -3.69
N GLY A 24 -4.70 10.76 -3.72
CA GLY A 24 -4.13 9.93 -4.77
C GLY A 24 -2.72 9.39 -4.46
N ASP A 25 -2.00 9.88 -3.46
CA ASP A 25 -0.73 9.27 -3.08
C ASP A 25 -0.93 7.79 -2.73
N VAL A 26 -0.04 6.93 -3.19
CA VAL A 26 -0.05 5.52 -2.84
C VAL A 26 0.93 5.29 -1.70
N ILE A 27 0.43 4.79 -0.56
CA ILE A 27 1.25 4.47 0.62
C ILE A 27 1.50 2.98 0.67
N PHE A 28 2.75 2.61 0.94
CA PHE A 28 3.22 1.24 1.10
C PHE A 28 3.73 1.01 2.52
N ILE A 29 3.38 -0.13 3.10
CA ILE A 29 3.83 -0.54 4.44
C ILE A 29 4.33 -1.98 4.45
N MET A 30 5.22 -2.29 5.38
CA MET A 30 5.54 -3.66 5.77
C MET A 30 4.49 -4.13 6.77
N SER A 31 3.41 -4.76 6.29
CA SER A 31 2.24 -5.11 7.09
C SER A 31 2.53 -6.20 8.14
N LYS A 32 1.81 -6.13 9.27
CA LYS A 32 1.75 -7.19 10.31
C LYS A 32 0.76 -8.30 9.97
N SER A 33 0.10 -8.27 8.81
CA SER A 33 -0.92 -9.26 8.43
C SER A 33 -0.32 -10.66 8.28
N SER A 34 -1.14 -11.69 8.46
CA SER A 34 -0.74 -13.09 8.27
C SER A 34 -0.33 -13.44 6.83
N GLN A 35 -0.68 -12.60 5.86
CA GLN A 35 -0.30 -12.76 4.46
C GLN A 35 1.07 -12.12 4.13
N ALA A 36 1.54 -11.19 4.97
CA ALA A 36 2.75 -10.43 4.70
C ALA A 36 4.00 -11.31 4.50
N PRO A 37 4.25 -12.38 5.29
CA PRO A 37 5.41 -13.25 5.05
C PRO A 37 5.37 -13.90 3.66
N PHE A 38 4.19 -14.34 3.19
CA PHE A 38 4.02 -14.92 1.86
C PHE A 38 4.35 -13.88 0.77
N ILE A 39 3.76 -12.67 0.85
CA ILE A 39 3.98 -11.61 -0.12
C ILE A 39 5.46 -11.20 -0.12
N ARG A 40 6.05 -10.99 1.05
CA ARG A 40 7.47 -10.62 1.19
C ARG A 40 8.40 -11.66 0.55
N TYR A 41 8.14 -12.95 0.79
CA TYR A 41 8.94 -14.01 0.20
C TYR A 41 8.78 -14.04 -1.32
N ALA A 42 7.54 -14.04 -1.82
CA ALA A 42 7.26 -14.12 -3.25
C ALA A 42 7.86 -12.94 -4.03
N THR A 43 7.74 -11.74 -3.49
CA THR A 43 8.15 -10.51 -4.19
C THR A 43 9.59 -10.08 -3.90
N SER A 44 10.28 -10.75 -2.96
CA SER A 44 11.60 -10.33 -2.44
C SER A 44 11.62 -8.85 -2.00
N SER A 45 10.49 -8.36 -1.47
CA SER A 45 10.29 -6.96 -1.08
C SER A 45 9.71 -6.86 0.32
N MET A 46 10.11 -5.83 1.06
CA MET A 46 9.53 -5.52 2.37
C MET A 46 8.11 -4.94 2.26
N TRP A 47 7.73 -4.40 1.12
CA TRP A 47 6.44 -3.76 0.90
C TRP A 47 5.35 -4.80 0.63
N THR A 48 4.54 -5.08 1.64
CA THR A 48 3.57 -6.20 1.62
C THR A 48 2.13 -5.75 1.60
N HIS A 49 1.88 -4.44 1.74
CA HIS A 49 0.55 -3.86 1.69
C HIS A 49 0.61 -2.42 1.19
N CYS A 50 -0.45 -1.98 0.51
CA CYS A 50 -0.57 -0.61 0.03
C CYS A 50 -2.03 -0.15 0.00
N GLY A 51 -2.22 1.17 -0.13
CA GLY A 51 -3.51 1.81 -0.32
C GLY A 51 -3.35 3.22 -0.88
N ILE A 52 -4.46 3.87 -1.19
CA ILE A 52 -4.50 5.21 -1.80
C ILE A 52 -4.98 6.21 -0.74
N VAL A 53 -4.27 7.32 -0.59
CA VAL A 53 -4.69 8.44 0.24
C VAL A 53 -5.92 9.08 -0.37
N VAL A 54 -6.94 9.28 0.46
CA VAL A 54 -8.17 10.02 0.13
C VAL A 54 -8.56 10.92 1.30
N TYR A 55 -9.24 12.01 1.02
CA TYR A 55 -9.70 12.94 2.03
C TYR A 55 -11.22 12.91 2.22
N LYS A 56 -11.68 12.91 3.49
CA LYS A 56 -13.06 13.20 3.89
C LYS A 56 -13.08 14.54 4.64
N GLY A 57 -13.51 15.59 3.96
CA GLY A 57 -13.25 16.95 4.44
C GLY A 57 -11.73 17.18 4.45
N GLU A 58 -11.18 17.59 5.59
CA GLU A 58 -9.75 17.83 5.79
C GLU A 58 -9.00 16.58 6.33
N GLU A 59 -9.73 15.55 6.71
CA GLU A 59 -9.17 14.35 7.35
C GLU A 59 -8.63 13.34 6.33
N PRO A 60 -7.36 12.92 6.45
CA PRO A 60 -6.76 11.92 5.55
C PRO A 60 -7.12 10.49 5.97
N TYR A 61 -7.55 9.72 5.00
CA TYR A 61 -7.80 8.28 5.07
C TYR A 61 -6.97 7.54 4.02
N VAL A 62 -6.85 6.24 4.18
CA VAL A 62 -6.32 5.35 3.16
C VAL A 62 -7.43 4.42 2.68
N LEU A 63 -7.73 4.45 1.40
CA LEU A 63 -8.56 3.46 0.73
C LEU A 63 -7.73 2.20 0.53
N GLU A 64 -8.11 1.13 1.20
CA GLU A 64 -7.38 -0.13 1.17
C GLU A 64 -8.30 -1.35 1.03
N ALA A 65 -7.79 -2.43 0.45
CA ALA A 65 -8.40 -3.75 0.53
C ALA A 65 -7.68 -4.56 1.62
N SER A 66 -8.43 -4.94 2.68
CA SER A 66 -7.96 -5.82 3.76
C SER A 66 -8.91 -7.01 3.92
N ASN A 67 -9.88 -7.01 4.85
CA ASN A 67 -10.98 -8.00 4.83
C ASN A 67 -12.03 -7.62 3.77
N VAL A 68 -12.27 -6.32 3.66
CA VAL A 68 -13.08 -5.66 2.63
C VAL A 68 -12.38 -4.39 2.18
N VAL A 69 -12.80 -3.83 1.07
CA VAL A 69 -12.39 -2.47 0.67
C VAL A 69 -13.01 -1.46 1.60
N LYS A 70 -12.20 -0.63 2.25
CA LYS A 70 -12.65 0.35 3.23
C LYS A 70 -11.76 1.58 3.29
N LEU A 71 -12.26 2.61 3.95
CA LEU A 71 -11.46 3.74 4.39
C LEU A 71 -10.93 3.48 5.79
N THR A 72 -9.63 3.57 5.95
CA THR A 72 -8.94 3.48 7.24
C THR A 72 -8.30 4.83 7.53
N PRO A 73 -8.50 5.46 8.71
CA PRO A 73 -7.78 6.68 9.05
C PRO A 73 -6.27 6.51 8.82
N LEU A 74 -5.61 7.54 8.28
CA LEU A 74 -4.20 7.45 7.90
C LEU A 74 -3.31 6.93 9.02
N TYR A 75 -3.46 7.47 10.24
CA TYR A 75 -2.69 7.02 11.40
C TYR A 75 -2.91 5.54 11.73
N ALA A 76 -4.16 5.04 11.58
CA ALA A 76 -4.50 3.65 11.83
C ALA A 76 -3.92 2.73 10.74
N PHE A 77 -3.87 3.19 9.50
CA PHE A 77 -3.20 2.48 8.41
C PHE A 77 -1.69 2.36 8.66
N LEU A 78 -1.03 3.44 9.02
CA LEU A 78 0.41 3.45 9.32
C LEU A 78 0.77 2.52 10.50
N ASN A 79 -0.11 2.43 11.51
CA ASN A 79 0.06 1.54 12.65
C ASN A 79 -0.05 0.04 12.31
N LYS A 80 -0.59 -0.32 11.15
CA LYS A 80 -0.53 -1.70 10.63
C LYS A 80 0.87 -2.12 10.17
N GLY A 81 1.74 -1.15 9.91
CA GLY A 81 3.13 -1.39 9.53
C GLY A 81 4.01 -1.82 10.71
N ILE A 82 4.98 -2.71 10.44
CA ILE A 82 6.04 -3.05 11.39
C ILE A 82 6.91 -1.80 11.55
N PHE A 83 7.16 -1.39 12.80
CA PHE A 83 7.92 -0.19 13.16
C PHE A 83 7.41 1.11 12.50
N LYS A 84 6.15 1.14 12.02
CA LYS A 84 5.57 2.25 11.25
C LYS A 84 6.37 2.64 10.00
N ILE A 85 7.24 1.76 9.52
CA ILE A 85 8.00 1.99 8.28
C ILE A 85 7.03 2.04 7.11
N ASN A 86 7.10 3.12 6.35
CA ASN A 86 6.29 3.35 5.17
C ASN A 86 7.08 4.11 4.11
N THR A 87 6.59 4.05 2.88
CA THR A 87 7.03 4.91 1.78
C THR A 87 5.81 5.31 0.97
N THR A 88 5.94 6.38 0.21
CA THR A 88 4.84 6.95 -0.57
C THR A 88 5.29 7.20 -1.99
N ARG A 89 4.40 6.98 -2.95
CA ARG A 89 4.60 7.34 -4.34
C ARG A 89 3.45 8.20 -4.85
N ARG A 90 3.79 9.30 -5.53
CA ARG A 90 2.84 10.18 -6.21
C ARG A 90 2.98 10.01 -7.72
N PHE A 91 1.91 9.60 -8.39
CA PHE A 91 1.88 9.38 -9.83
C PHE A 91 1.21 10.54 -10.59
N ILE A 92 0.46 11.41 -9.88
CA ILE A 92 -0.24 12.53 -10.47
C ILE A 92 0.10 13.80 -9.69
N ASN A 93 0.76 14.76 -10.33
CA ASN A 93 1.26 15.99 -9.69
C ASN A 93 0.28 17.19 -9.74
N ARG A 94 -0.99 16.92 -10.10
CA ARG A 94 -2.07 17.93 -10.05
C ARG A 94 -3.11 17.53 -9.00
N PRO A 95 -3.93 18.46 -8.50
CA PRO A 95 -5.06 18.11 -7.62
C PRO A 95 -5.99 17.12 -8.30
N ILE A 96 -6.35 16.04 -7.59
CA ILE A 96 -7.29 15.01 -8.05
C ILE A 96 -8.26 14.67 -6.96
N LYS A 97 -9.34 13.96 -7.32
CA LYS A 97 -10.31 13.39 -6.40
C LYS A 97 -10.52 11.92 -6.72
N ILE A 98 -10.36 11.05 -5.74
CA ILE A 98 -10.60 9.61 -5.90
C ILE A 98 -12.08 9.30 -5.68
N LYS A 99 -12.75 8.75 -6.67
CA LYS A 99 -14.12 8.23 -6.56
C LYS A 99 -14.08 6.86 -5.90
N TYR A 100 -14.03 6.81 -4.57
CA TYR A 100 -13.83 5.58 -3.80
C TYR A 100 -15.15 4.86 -3.44
N LYS A 101 -16.28 5.58 -3.37
CA LYS A 101 -17.58 5.02 -2.92
C LYS A 101 -17.99 3.72 -3.62
N PRO A 102 -17.84 3.57 -4.97
CA PRO A 102 -18.22 2.34 -5.66
C PRO A 102 -17.44 1.09 -5.27
N TYR A 103 -16.29 1.25 -4.60
CA TYR A 103 -15.41 0.15 -4.20
C TYR A 103 -15.65 -0.30 -2.76
N LEU A 104 -16.29 0.53 -1.92
CA LEU A 104 -16.49 0.22 -0.50
C LEU A 104 -17.30 -1.06 -0.31
N GLY A 105 -16.88 -1.90 0.66
CA GLY A 105 -17.54 -3.15 1.00
C GLY A 105 -17.22 -4.33 0.09
N ILE A 106 -16.50 -4.13 -1.01
CA ILE A 106 -16.08 -5.24 -1.89
C ILE A 106 -15.14 -6.16 -1.10
N PRO A 107 -15.40 -7.50 -1.09
CA PRO A 107 -14.59 -8.45 -0.33
C PRO A 107 -13.13 -8.50 -0.79
N TYR A 108 -12.23 -8.83 0.15
CA TYR A 108 -10.83 -9.07 -0.16
C TYR A 108 -10.65 -10.31 -1.04
N ASP A 109 -9.80 -10.22 -2.05
CA ASP A 109 -9.43 -11.36 -2.88
C ASP A 109 -8.23 -12.13 -2.33
N SER A 110 -8.49 -13.24 -1.66
CA SER A 110 -7.44 -14.15 -1.18
C SER A 110 -6.87 -15.08 -2.25
N GLN A 111 -7.49 -15.12 -3.43
CA GLN A 111 -7.03 -15.90 -4.58
C GLN A 111 -6.11 -15.09 -5.51
N PHE A 112 -6.01 -13.78 -5.28
CA PHE A 112 -5.19 -12.86 -6.08
C PHE A 112 -5.51 -12.91 -7.58
N SER A 113 -6.80 -12.99 -7.93
CA SER A 113 -7.28 -13.08 -9.30
C SER A 113 -7.67 -11.71 -9.83
N LEU A 114 -7.20 -11.35 -11.01
CA LEU A 114 -7.57 -10.10 -11.67
C LEU A 114 -8.90 -10.19 -12.45
N THR A 115 -9.61 -11.33 -12.39
CA THR A 115 -10.80 -11.59 -13.21
C THR A 115 -12.10 -11.72 -12.41
N ASN A 116 -12.02 -11.70 -11.08
CA ASN A 116 -13.19 -11.76 -10.22
C ASN A 116 -13.68 -10.34 -9.79
N LYS A 117 -14.74 -10.27 -8.98
CA LYS A 117 -15.28 -9.02 -8.46
C LYS A 117 -14.81 -8.71 -7.03
N ARG A 118 -13.62 -9.13 -6.69
CA ARG A 118 -12.96 -8.89 -5.38
C ARG A 118 -11.67 -8.14 -5.65
N TYR A 119 -11.07 -7.56 -4.61
CA TYR A 119 -9.81 -6.85 -4.76
C TYR A 119 -8.84 -7.22 -3.64
N TYR A 120 -7.59 -7.48 -3.98
CA TYR A 120 -6.48 -7.39 -3.04
C TYR A 120 -5.83 -6.00 -3.11
N CYS A 121 -4.93 -5.68 -2.18
CA CYS A 121 -4.48 -4.31 -1.93
C CYS A 121 -3.90 -3.60 -3.17
N SER A 122 -2.94 -4.19 -3.84
CA SER A 122 -2.29 -3.60 -5.01
C SER A 122 -3.16 -3.64 -6.27
N GLU A 123 -4.02 -4.64 -6.42
CA GLU A 123 -5.01 -4.65 -7.49
C GLU A 123 -6.00 -3.49 -7.36
N LEU A 124 -6.48 -3.20 -6.14
CA LEU A 124 -7.36 -2.06 -5.89
C LEU A 124 -6.71 -0.75 -6.33
N VAL A 125 -5.44 -0.53 -5.98
CA VAL A 125 -4.68 0.65 -6.40
C VAL A 125 -4.59 0.71 -7.91
N TRP A 126 -4.15 -0.37 -8.54
CA TRP A 126 -3.98 -0.47 -10.00
C TRP A 126 -5.28 -0.21 -10.77
N ILE A 127 -6.40 -0.84 -10.36
CA ILE A 127 -7.67 -0.71 -11.06
C ILE A 127 -8.27 0.70 -10.93
N ILE A 128 -8.08 1.37 -9.78
CA ILE A 128 -8.52 2.74 -9.58
C ILE A 128 -7.77 3.68 -10.50
N TYR A 129 -6.45 3.60 -10.55
CA TYR A 129 -5.63 4.42 -11.43
C TYR A 129 -5.97 4.18 -12.90
N LYS A 130 -6.12 2.91 -13.31
CA LYS A 130 -6.48 2.55 -14.67
C LYS A 130 -7.86 3.07 -15.06
N ARG A 131 -8.89 2.88 -14.21
CA ARG A 131 -10.27 3.27 -14.53
C ARG A 131 -10.55 4.75 -14.42
N GLN A 132 -9.95 5.44 -13.46
CA GLN A 132 -10.28 6.85 -13.20
C GLN A 132 -9.36 7.82 -13.93
N PHE A 133 -8.14 7.43 -14.22
CA PHE A 133 -7.12 8.32 -14.81
C PHE A 133 -6.52 7.79 -16.10
N GLY A 134 -6.85 6.58 -16.54
CA GLY A 134 -6.25 5.95 -17.72
C GLY A 134 -4.78 5.55 -17.53
N ILE A 135 -4.30 5.52 -16.27
CA ILE A 135 -2.90 5.23 -15.95
C ILE A 135 -2.76 3.75 -15.56
N GLU A 136 -2.03 2.99 -16.35
CA GLU A 136 -1.65 1.62 -16.03
C GLU A 136 -0.31 1.61 -15.29
N LEU A 137 -0.36 1.63 -13.96
CA LEU A 137 0.82 1.78 -13.09
C LEU A 137 1.90 0.72 -13.32
N CYS A 138 1.53 -0.47 -13.70
CA CYS A 138 2.44 -1.56 -14.08
C CYS A 138 1.68 -2.62 -14.88
N LYS A 139 2.42 -3.48 -15.58
CA LYS A 139 1.83 -4.64 -16.27
C LYS A 139 1.68 -5.81 -15.28
N PRO A 140 0.50 -6.47 -15.20
CA PRO A 140 0.34 -7.70 -14.43
C PRO A 140 1.27 -8.79 -14.95
N ARG A 141 2.03 -9.42 -14.05
CA ARG A 141 3.00 -10.48 -14.38
C ARG A 141 2.49 -11.84 -13.91
N PRO A 142 2.84 -12.96 -14.58
CA PRO A 142 2.53 -14.29 -14.09
C PRO A 142 3.21 -14.55 -12.75
N LEU A 143 2.59 -15.36 -11.89
CA LEU A 143 3.16 -15.66 -10.58
C LEU A 143 4.49 -16.41 -10.68
N SER A 144 4.76 -17.07 -11.82
CA SER A 144 6.06 -17.69 -12.13
C SER A 144 7.23 -16.72 -12.13
N ASP A 145 6.99 -15.41 -12.37
CA ASP A 145 8.02 -14.37 -12.35
C ASP A 145 8.43 -13.97 -10.92
N TYR A 146 7.69 -14.45 -9.94
CA TYR A 146 7.97 -14.23 -8.54
C TYR A 146 8.57 -15.48 -7.90
N ARG A 147 9.11 -15.33 -6.70
CA ARG A 147 9.72 -16.43 -5.95
C ARG A 147 8.64 -17.36 -5.39
N THR A 148 8.36 -18.47 -6.08
CA THR A 148 7.29 -19.41 -5.70
C THR A 148 7.78 -20.71 -5.09
N PHE A 149 9.10 -20.94 -4.99
CA PHE A 149 9.66 -22.15 -4.39
C PHE A 149 9.14 -22.33 -2.96
N GLY A 150 8.68 -23.55 -2.62
CA GLY A 150 8.11 -23.85 -1.29
C GLY A 150 6.68 -23.34 -1.06
N LEU A 151 6.07 -22.61 -1.99
CA LEU A 151 4.72 -22.03 -1.83
C LEU A 151 3.61 -22.89 -2.43
N SER A 152 3.93 -24.04 -3.02
CA SER A 152 2.98 -24.91 -3.75
C SER A 152 1.75 -25.31 -2.94
N LYS A 153 1.91 -25.64 -1.64
CA LYS A 153 0.78 -25.96 -0.75
C LYS A 153 -0.19 -24.79 -0.58
N ILE A 154 0.34 -23.58 -0.38
CA ILE A 154 -0.47 -22.35 -0.20
C ILE A 154 -1.17 -22.00 -1.51
N MET A 155 -0.46 -22.07 -2.62
CA MET A 155 -1.00 -21.81 -3.95
C MET A 155 -2.15 -22.77 -4.27
N LYS A 156 -1.94 -24.09 -4.09
CA LYS A 156 -2.97 -25.11 -4.28
C LYS A 156 -4.21 -24.86 -3.41
N LYS A 157 -4.01 -24.59 -2.10
CA LYS A 157 -5.12 -24.28 -1.16
C LYS A 157 -5.95 -23.08 -1.58
N ARG A 158 -5.34 -22.11 -2.27
CA ARG A 158 -6.01 -20.87 -2.72
C ARG A 158 -6.48 -20.94 -4.19
N GLY A 159 -6.25 -22.05 -4.90
CA GLY A 159 -6.59 -22.17 -6.32
C GLY A 159 -5.77 -21.26 -7.23
N ILE A 160 -4.53 -20.94 -6.83
CA ILE A 160 -3.63 -20.05 -7.58
C ILE A 160 -2.71 -20.91 -8.45
N SER A 161 -2.67 -20.65 -9.76
CA SER A 161 -1.70 -21.25 -10.67
C SER A 161 -0.46 -20.37 -10.83
N ARG A 162 0.62 -20.93 -11.36
CA ARG A 162 1.86 -20.19 -11.65
C ARG A 162 1.70 -19.19 -12.80
N GLU A 163 0.75 -19.45 -13.67
CA GLU A 163 0.39 -18.61 -14.84
C GLU A 163 -0.59 -17.49 -14.46
N SER A 164 -1.21 -17.56 -13.26
CA SER A 164 -2.11 -16.52 -12.79
C SER A 164 -1.38 -15.19 -12.75
N LYS A 165 -1.95 -14.18 -13.39
CA LYS A 165 -1.38 -12.82 -13.39
C LYS A 165 -1.62 -12.14 -12.06
N PHE A 166 -0.59 -11.47 -11.58
CA PHE A 166 -0.54 -10.82 -10.27
C PHE A 166 0.12 -9.45 -10.36
N ILE A 167 -0.24 -8.56 -9.44
CA ILE A 167 0.36 -7.25 -9.25
C ILE A 167 0.83 -7.18 -7.80
N ALA A 168 2.12 -7.07 -7.57
CA ALA A 168 2.64 -6.88 -6.22
C ALA A 168 2.67 -5.39 -5.82
N PRO A 169 2.63 -5.06 -4.52
CA PRO A 169 2.85 -3.68 -4.08
C PRO A 169 4.17 -3.09 -4.62
N VAL A 170 5.23 -3.88 -4.68
CA VAL A 170 6.54 -3.45 -5.19
C VAL A 170 6.53 -3.16 -6.69
N ASP A 171 5.67 -3.81 -7.47
CA ASP A 171 5.55 -3.52 -8.91
C ASP A 171 4.99 -2.12 -9.14
N ILE A 172 4.03 -1.71 -8.30
CA ILE A 172 3.50 -0.35 -8.32
C ILE A 172 4.54 0.64 -7.81
N LEU A 173 5.24 0.32 -6.72
CA LEU A 173 6.27 1.20 -6.18
C LEU A 173 7.38 1.50 -7.19
N ASN A 174 7.80 0.49 -7.95
CA ASN A 174 8.87 0.58 -8.95
C ASN A 174 8.35 0.96 -10.35
N SER A 175 7.10 1.39 -10.48
CA SER A 175 6.54 1.86 -11.74
C SER A 175 7.45 2.94 -12.37
N GLU A 176 7.63 2.87 -13.69
CA GLU A 176 8.42 3.86 -14.45
C GLU A 176 7.63 5.10 -14.84
N ILE A 177 6.37 5.20 -14.36
CA ILE A 177 5.46 6.33 -14.62
C ILE A 177 5.71 7.45 -13.61
#